data_9ce465f0b572efe23773abfab18e571d
#
_entry.id   9ce465f0b572efe23773abfab18e571d
#
_cell.length_a   1.000
_cell.length_b   1.000
_cell.length_c   1.000
_cell.angle_alpha   90.00
_cell.angle_beta   90.00
_cell.angle_gamma   90.00
#
_symmetry.space_group_name_H-M   'P 1'
#
loop_
_entity.id
_entity.type
_entity.pdbx_description
1 polymer ?
#
loop_
_entity_poly.entity_id
_entity_poly.type
_entity_poly.pdbx_seq_one_letter_code
_entity_poly.pdbx_strand_id
1 'polypeptide(L)'
;MRALPMLEERRHAFETCVYCPKLCRSACPVSNAEPRETLIPWGKMSSSYFAARGDVPLEESFAKPAWACTGCHACRDACDHKNDVAGSLLDARDAFVTNGLGPAASKRVLDRFSPEKSTGGALLVGCLYDRKLPDVSRAAASTAKKLFGDVSIERACCGLPLRLAGDKKRFEEHGKQFAGRDMIAVDPGCAMAVRDAGARVTMLVERAAERITSLREGPNDGGAREMRWHDPCQLGRGLGIYEAPRIVLTRVLGRAPLEFAMRRERAECSGGGGLLPLTMPDNSRTIAEKRVADSSGAEIVTACASSVLRFRSAGAQVTDIVTLIDAAL
;
A
#
# COMPACT_ATOMS: atom_id res chain seq x y z
N MET A 1 -0.45 22.88 18.39
CA MET A 1 -1.06 21.71 19.06
C MET A 1 -0.38 21.49 20.41
N ARG A 2 -1.06 21.88 21.49
CA ARG A 2 -0.42 22.02 22.82
C ARG A 2 0.11 20.71 23.40
N ALA A 3 -0.62 19.60 23.27
CA ALA A 3 -0.24 18.32 23.85
C ALA A 3 0.68 17.48 22.93
N LEU A 4 0.57 17.63 21.60
CA LEU A 4 1.44 17.00 20.63
C LEU A 4 1.98 18.05 19.64
N PRO A 5 3.01 18.85 20.04
CA PRO A 5 3.52 19.97 19.22
C PRO A 5 4.06 19.53 17.85
N MET A 6 4.57 18.30 17.73
CA MET A 6 5.09 17.76 16.48
C MET A 6 4.02 17.62 15.36
N LEU A 7 2.73 17.74 15.70
CA LEU A 7 1.63 17.73 14.73
C LEU A 7 1.24 19.16 14.28
N GLU A 8 1.97 20.20 14.67
CA GLU A 8 1.65 21.57 14.28
C GLU A 8 1.64 21.77 12.75
N GLU A 9 2.61 21.17 12.05
CA GLU A 9 2.70 21.21 10.59
C GLU A 9 1.47 20.58 9.89
N ARG A 10 0.75 19.69 10.57
CA ARG A 10 -0.48 19.04 10.08
C ARG A 10 -1.76 19.73 10.54
N ARG A 11 -1.67 20.84 11.28
CA ARG A 11 -2.84 21.54 11.83
C ARG A 11 -3.92 21.79 10.77
N HIS A 12 -3.55 22.39 9.65
CA HIS A 12 -4.48 22.70 8.56
C HIS A 12 -5.18 21.44 8.03
N ALA A 13 -4.44 20.35 7.84
CA ALA A 13 -5.01 19.09 7.37
C ALA A 13 -6.03 18.50 8.37
N PHE A 14 -5.73 18.56 9.68
CA PHE A 14 -6.67 18.14 10.71
C PHE A 14 -7.92 19.01 10.74
N GLU A 15 -7.77 20.34 10.76
CA GLU A 15 -8.88 21.29 10.79
C GLU A 15 -9.78 21.16 9.56
N THR A 16 -9.21 20.99 8.37
CA THR A 16 -9.96 20.70 7.16
C THR A 16 -10.91 19.49 7.33
N CYS A 17 -10.45 18.42 7.98
CA CYS A 17 -11.31 17.28 8.25
C CYS A 17 -12.33 17.55 9.36
N VAL A 18 -11.90 18.12 10.50
CA VAL A 18 -12.73 18.30 11.70
C VAL A 18 -13.96 19.16 11.41
N TYR A 19 -13.82 20.20 10.60
CA TYR A 19 -14.90 21.12 10.24
C TYR A 19 -15.62 20.79 8.93
N CYS A 20 -15.33 19.64 8.32
CA CYS A 20 -15.88 19.19 7.06
C CYS A 20 -17.25 18.47 7.23
N PRO A 21 -18.15 18.54 6.24
CA PRO A 21 -19.41 17.78 6.22
C PRO A 21 -19.27 16.27 6.00
N LYS A 22 -18.05 15.72 5.98
CA LYS A 22 -17.73 14.28 5.93
C LYS A 22 -18.06 13.58 4.59
N LEU A 23 -17.89 14.24 3.47
CA LEU A 23 -18.22 13.71 2.13
C LEU A 23 -17.51 12.38 1.81
N CYS A 24 -16.29 12.18 2.35
CA CYS A 24 -15.51 10.97 2.16
C CYS A 24 -15.92 9.77 3.04
N ARG A 25 -17.02 9.86 3.81
CA ARG A 25 -17.45 8.83 4.77
C ARG A 25 -17.54 7.44 4.12
N SER A 26 -18.21 7.33 2.98
CA SER A 26 -18.44 6.06 2.27
C SER A 26 -17.19 5.49 1.59
N ALA A 27 -16.15 6.29 1.41
CA ALA A 27 -14.94 5.86 0.72
C ALA A 27 -13.98 5.04 1.61
N CYS A 28 -14.17 5.05 2.94
CA CYS A 28 -13.23 4.38 3.84
C CYS A 28 -13.56 2.89 4.00
N PRO A 29 -12.66 1.97 3.57
CA PRO A 29 -12.89 0.54 3.66
C PRO A 29 -13.02 0.06 5.11
N VAL A 30 -12.33 0.71 6.06
CA VAL A 30 -12.37 0.30 7.47
C VAL A 30 -13.71 0.63 8.09
N SER A 31 -14.25 1.83 7.87
CA SER A 31 -15.57 2.17 8.39
C SER A 31 -16.73 1.46 7.66
N ASN A 32 -16.47 0.99 6.43
CA ASN A 32 -17.45 0.17 5.72
C ASN A 32 -17.47 -1.28 6.24
N ALA A 33 -16.33 -1.77 6.76
CA ALA A 33 -16.26 -3.09 7.42
C ALA A 33 -16.80 -3.05 8.86
N GLU A 34 -16.62 -1.94 9.56
CA GLU A 34 -17.09 -1.73 10.93
C GLU A 34 -17.67 -0.31 11.04
N PRO A 35 -19.00 -0.16 10.96
CA PRO A 35 -19.66 1.15 10.88
C PRO A 35 -19.69 1.87 12.24
N ARG A 36 -18.59 2.57 12.53
CA ARG A 36 -18.45 3.48 13.69
C ARG A 36 -17.93 4.84 13.26
N GLU A 37 -18.45 5.91 13.86
CA GLU A 37 -18.02 7.29 13.56
C GLU A 37 -16.53 7.53 13.80
N THR A 38 -15.94 6.90 14.82
CA THR A 38 -14.51 7.00 15.10
C THR A 38 -13.63 6.36 14.02
N LEU A 39 -14.20 5.48 13.17
CA LEU A 39 -13.49 4.77 12.12
C LEU A 39 -13.64 5.40 10.72
N ILE A 40 -14.53 6.39 10.54
CA ILE A 40 -14.54 7.18 9.31
C ILE A 40 -13.31 8.11 9.25
N PRO A 41 -12.89 8.62 8.09
CA PRO A 41 -11.72 9.49 7.99
C PRO A 41 -11.80 10.70 8.93
N TRP A 42 -12.96 11.33 9.02
CA TRP A 42 -13.25 12.42 9.94
C TRP A 42 -12.98 12.03 11.40
N GLY A 43 -13.52 10.90 11.87
CA GLY A 43 -13.39 10.47 13.26
C GLY A 43 -11.93 10.18 13.66
N LYS A 44 -11.16 9.56 12.77
CA LYS A 44 -9.73 9.30 12.98
C LYS A 44 -8.94 10.62 13.11
N MET A 45 -9.19 11.56 12.20
CA MET A 45 -8.56 12.88 12.23
C MET A 45 -8.98 13.69 13.45
N SER A 46 -10.27 13.68 13.81
CA SER A 46 -10.79 14.39 14.98
C SER A 46 -10.21 13.84 16.27
N SER A 47 -10.15 12.53 16.45
CA SER A 47 -9.53 11.91 17.64
C SER A 47 -8.07 12.35 17.81
N SER A 48 -7.29 12.33 16.73
CA SER A 48 -5.89 12.79 16.74
C SER A 48 -5.77 14.29 16.99
N TYR A 49 -6.66 15.10 16.37
CA TYR A 49 -6.66 16.56 16.51
C TYR A 49 -6.96 17.03 17.93
N PHE A 50 -8.04 16.52 18.54
CA PHE A 50 -8.42 16.91 19.90
C PHE A 50 -7.41 16.43 20.94
N ALA A 51 -6.83 15.22 20.75
CA ALA A 51 -5.73 14.76 21.58
C ALA A 51 -4.48 15.66 21.44
N ALA A 52 -4.12 16.04 20.21
CA ALA A 52 -2.96 16.90 19.96
C ALA A 52 -3.14 18.31 20.52
N ARG A 53 -4.36 18.83 20.55
CA ARG A 53 -4.67 20.12 21.20
C ARG A 53 -4.66 20.04 22.72
N GLY A 54 -4.89 18.88 23.30
CA GLY A 54 -5.10 18.64 24.72
C GLY A 54 -6.54 18.95 25.18
N ASP A 55 -7.49 18.82 24.26
CA ASP A 55 -8.92 18.97 24.54
C ASP A 55 -9.51 17.68 25.11
N VAL A 56 -8.80 16.56 24.90
CA VAL A 56 -9.08 15.24 25.47
C VAL A 56 -7.78 14.64 26.02
N PRO A 57 -7.87 13.65 26.94
CA PRO A 57 -6.69 13.00 27.51
C PRO A 57 -5.82 12.32 26.45
N LEU A 58 -4.49 12.32 26.64
CA LEU A 58 -3.57 11.50 25.89
C LEU A 58 -3.63 10.06 26.40
N GLU A 59 -4.51 9.25 25.81
CA GLU A 59 -4.72 7.86 26.18
C GLU A 59 -4.96 6.97 24.94
N GLU A 60 -4.88 5.66 25.13
CA GLU A 60 -4.93 4.68 24.03
C GLU A 60 -6.26 4.74 23.24
N SER A 61 -7.37 5.06 23.88
CA SER A 61 -8.69 5.19 23.25
C SER A 61 -8.73 6.25 22.15
N PHE A 62 -8.02 7.37 22.32
CA PHE A 62 -7.89 8.44 21.32
C PHE A 62 -6.75 8.19 20.33
N ALA A 63 -5.76 7.38 20.68
CA ALA A 63 -4.65 7.03 19.79
C ALA A 63 -5.04 5.92 18.77
N LYS A 64 -5.77 4.88 19.21
CA LYS A 64 -6.17 3.72 18.37
C LYS A 64 -6.75 4.07 17.01
N PRO A 65 -7.65 5.08 16.84
CA PRO A 65 -8.21 5.42 15.54
C PRO A 65 -7.15 5.76 14.47
N ALA A 66 -5.96 6.24 14.85
CA ALA A 66 -4.88 6.50 13.90
C ALA A 66 -4.40 5.23 13.18
N TRP A 67 -4.44 4.06 13.84
CA TRP A 67 -4.09 2.77 13.23
C TRP A 67 -5.23 2.10 12.46
N ALA A 68 -6.44 2.64 12.54
CA ALA A 68 -7.58 2.19 11.76
C ALA A 68 -7.54 2.74 10.30
N CYS A 69 -6.34 2.90 9.74
CA CYS A 69 -6.11 3.42 8.40
C CYS A 69 -5.18 2.51 7.62
N THR A 70 -5.63 2.08 6.43
CA THR A 70 -4.83 1.24 5.51
C THR A 70 -3.82 2.03 4.67
N GLY A 71 -3.87 3.37 4.68
CA GLY A 71 -3.07 4.19 3.78
C GLY A 71 -3.51 4.10 2.30
N CYS A 72 -4.76 3.74 2.04
CA CYS A 72 -5.25 3.52 0.66
C CYS A 72 -5.59 4.79 -0.12
N HIS A 73 -5.59 5.96 0.49
CA HIS A 73 -5.92 7.28 -0.08
C HIS A 73 -7.33 7.43 -0.69
N ALA A 74 -8.24 6.46 -0.57
CA ALA A 74 -9.59 6.56 -1.13
C ALA A 74 -10.37 7.78 -0.62
N CYS A 75 -10.18 8.14 0.64
CA CYS A 75 -10.79 9.34 1.22
C CYS A 75 -10.24 10.64 0.65
N ARG A 76 -8.95 10.67 0.22
CA ARG A 76 -8.36 11.82 -0.48
C ARG A 76 -9.02 12.03 -1.85
N ASP A 77 -9.24 10.94 -2.59
CA ASP A 77 -9.84 11.04 -3.92
C ASP A 77 -11.32 11.43 -3.86
N ALA A 78 -12.03 11.01 -2.80
CA ALA A 78 -13.41 11.41 -2.53
C ALA A 78 -13.54 12.81 -1.85
N CYS A 79 -12.44 13.50 -1.58
CA CYS A 79 -12.38 14.77 -0.90
C CYS A 79 -12.15 15.92 -1.89
N ASP A 80 -13.00 16.94 -1.86
CA ASP A 80 -12.83 18.14 -2.70
C ASP A 80 -11.53 18.90 -2.39
N HIS A 81 -11.11 18.90 -1.11
CA HIS A 81 -9.84 19.49 -0.67
C HIS A 81 -8.63 18.60 -0.93
N LYS A 82 -8.81 17.39 -1.44
CA LYS A 82 -7.70 16.40 -1.62
C LYS A 82 -6.83 16.23 -0.39
N ASN A 83 -7.44 16.32 0.80
CA ASN A 83 -6.74 16.31 2.08
C ASN A 83 -5.95 15.00 2.31
N ASP A 84 -4.70 15.12 2.73
CA ASP A 84 -3.81 13.99 3.00
C ASP A 84 -4.07 13.37 4.38
N VAL A 85 -5.20 12.71 4.50
CA VAL A 85 -5.59 11.97 5.73
C VAL A 85 -4.58 10.89 6.07
N ALA A 86 -4.10 10.14 5.08
CA ALA A 86 -3.19 9.02 5.32
C ALA A 86 -1.85 9.48 5.90
N GLY A 87 -1.23 10.50 5.31
CA GLY A 87 0.02 11.09 5.80
C GLY A 87 -0.15 11.72 7.19
N SER A 88 -1.25 12.46 7.40
CA SER A 88 -1.55 13.06 8.71
C SER A 88 -1.71 12.02 9.82
N LEU A 89 -2.36 10.88 9.53
CA LEU A 89 -2.51 9.79 10.49
C LEU A 89 -1.18 9.04 10.73
N LEU A 90 -0.30 8.94 9.75
CA LEU A 90 1.05 8.40 9.96
C LEU A 90 1.89 9.31 10.88
N ASP A 91 1.78 10.63 10.75
CA ASP A 91 2.43 11.56 11.66
C ASP A 91 1.78 11.52 13.06
N ALA A 92 0.45 11.33 13.14
CA ALA A 92 -0.22 11.11 14.42
C ALA A 92 0.26 9.83 15.13
N ARG A 93 0.48 8.72 14.39
CA ARG A 93 1.06 7.49 14.96
C ARG A 93 2.42 7.75 15.59
N ASP A 94 3.29 8.49 14.89
CA ASP A 94 4.61 8.87 15.40
C ASP A 94 4.49 9.70 16.69
N ALA A 95 3.62 10.69 16.71
CA ALA A 95 3.36 11.52 17.87
C ALA A 95 2.84 10.70 19.06
N PHE A 96 1.92 9.77 18.84
CA PHE A 96 1.40 8.90 19.90
C PHE A 96 2.47 7.93 20.43
N VAL A 97 3.24 7.28 19.53
CA VAL A 97 4.30 6.34 19.92
C VAL A 97 5.40 7.04 20.72
N THR A 98 5.79 8.25 20.33
CA THR A 98 6.74 9.09 21.09
C THR A 98 6.25 9.38 22.51
N ASN A 99 4.95 9.42 22.73
CA ASN A 99 4.32 9.60 24.04
C ASN A 99 3.93 8.27 24.73
N GLY A 100 4.51 7.14 24.30
CA GLY A 100 4.27 5.82 24.91
C GLY A 100 2.92 5.18 24.58
N LEU A 101 2.15 5.79 23.65
CA LEU A 101 0.85 5.29 23.22
C LEU A 101 0.99 4.54 21.89
N GLY A 102 0.14 3.54 21.70
CA GLY A 102 0.07 2.79 20.45
C GLY A 102 -0.27 1.32 20.68
N PRO A 103 -0.85 0.64 19.68
CA PRO A 103 -1.25 -0.75 19.85
C PRO A 103 -0.03 -1.66 20.02
N ALA A 104 -0.18 -2.72 20.82
CA ALA A 104 0.88 -3.70 21.07
C ALA A 104 1.46 -4.31 19.77
N ALA A 105 0.64 -4.41 18.73
CA ALA A 105 1.09 -4.87 17.42
C ALA A 105 2.13 -3.91 16.79
N SER A 106 1.94 -2.60 16.94
CA SER A 106 2.88 -1.59 16.48
C SER A 106 4.22 -1.71 17.20
N LYS A 107 4.18 -1.81 18.54
CA LYS A 107 5.38 -2.02 19.36
C LYS A 107 6.15 -3.27 18.91
N ARG A 108 5.45 -4.41 18.74
CA ARG A 108 6.10 -5.64 18.25
C ARG A 108 6.78 -5.47 16.88
N VAL A 109 6.23 -4.66 15.98
CA VAL A 109 6.86 -4.36 14.69
C VAL A 109 8.14 -3.55 14.89
N LEU A 110 8.12 -2.54 15.74
CA LEU A 110 9.30 -1.70 16.05
C LEU A 110 10.41 -2.49 16.73
N ASP A 111 10.06 -3.36 17.70
CA ASP A 111 11.01 -4.21 18.44
C ASP A 111 11.69 -5.26 17.53
N ARG A 112 10.96 -5.77 16.52
CA ARG A 112 11.47 -6.77 15.58
C ARG A 112 12.17 -6.21 14.36
N PHE A 113 12.08 -4.90 14.14
CA PHE A 113 12.73 -4.30 12.99
C PHE A 113 14.24 -4.25 13.20
N SER A 114 14.96 -5.04 12.39
CA SER A 114 16.41 -4.99 12.30
C SER A 114 16.81 -4.21 11.04
N PRO A 115 17.54 -3.10 11.17
CA PRO A 115 18.00 -2.34 10.02
C PRO A 115 19.04 -3.16 9.26
N GLU A 116 18.77 -3.40 7.98
CA GLU A 116 19.72 -4.03 7.05
C GLU A 116 20.39 -2.93 6.22
N LYS A 117 21.69 -3.06 6.00
CA LYS A 117 22.42 -2.15 5.10
C LYS A 117 22.05 -2.46 3.65
N SER A 118 21.92 -1.41 2.86
CA SER A 118 21.71 -1.53 1.42
C SER A 118 22.88 -2.28 0.77
N THR A 119 22.52 -3.19 -0.13
CA THR A 119 23.49 -3.93 -0.98
C THR A 119 23.91 -3.14 -2.22
N GLY A 120 23.34 -1.96 -2.44
CA GLY A 120 23.57 -1.16 -3.65
C GLY A 120 22.81 -1.67 -4.88
N GLY A 121 21.93 -2.66 -4.72
CA GLY A 121 21.16 -3.26 -5.81
C GLY A 121 20.15 -2.30 -6.43
N ALA A 122 19.92 -2.40 -7.74
CA ALA A 122 18.95 -1.58 -8.46
C ALA A 122 17.52 -2.15 -8.42
N LEU A 123 17.32 -3.46 -8.26
CA LEU A 123 16.02 -4.11 -8.20
C LEU A 123 15.57 -4.30 -6.74
N LEU A 124 14.59 -3.53 -6.31
CA LEU A 124 13.95 -3.66 -5.01
C LEU A 124 12.69 -4.54 -5.13
N VAL A 125 12.82 -5.82 -4.81
CA VAL A 125 11.68 -6.76 -4.84
C VAL A 125 10.72 -6.49 -3.69
N GLY A 126 11.25 -6.30 -2.50
CA GLY A 126 10.49 -6.09 -1.27
C GLY A 126 10.44 -7.32 -0.37
N CYS A 127 10.72 -7.11 0.92
CA CYS A 127 10.88 -8.17 1.91
C CYS A 127 9.63 -9.05 2.10
N LEU A 128 8.44 -8.54 1.80
CA LEU A 128 7.19 -9.32 1.90
C LEU A 128 7.09 -10.35 0.78
N TYR A 129 7.51 -10.01 -0.45
CA TYR A 129 7.66 -10.96 -1.54
C TYR A 129 8.71 -12.02 -1.20
N ASP A 130 9.90 -11.62 -0.78
CA ASP A 130 10.98 -12.55 -0.47
C ASP A 130 10.59 -13.57 0.61
N ARG A 131 9.92 -13.12 1.67
CA ARG A 131 9.60 -13.97 2.83
C ARG A 131 8.31 -14.77 2.69
N LYS A 132 7.32 -14.29 1.94
CA LYS A 132 5.97 -14.85 1.90
C LYS A 132 5.52 -15.32 0.52
N LEU A 133 6.16 -14.83 -0.53
CA LEU A 133 5.83 -15.13 -1.93
C LEU A 133 7.12 -15.36 -2.74
N PRO A 134 7.95 -16.33 -2.34
CA PRO A 134 9.27 -16.54 -2.94
C PRO A 134 9.22 -16.87 -4.45
N ASP A 135 8.10 -17.40 -4.93
CA ASP A 135 7.89 -17.64 -6.36
C ASP A 135 7.80 -16.33 -7.13
N VAL A 136 7.07 -15.35 -6.60
CA VAL A 136 6.98 -14.01 -7.20
C VAL A 136 8.33 -13.29 -7.14
N SER A 137 9.06 -13.45 -6.03
CA SER A 137 10.41 -12.87 -5.89
C SER A 137 11.36 -13.43 -6.96
N ARG A 138 11.35 -14.73 -7.22
CA ARG A 138 12.13 -15.37 -8.28
C ARG A 138 11.70 -14.87 -9.67
N ALA A 139 10.41 -14.81 -9.93
CA ALA A 139 9.87 -14.28 -11.18
C ALA A 139 10.29 -12.82 -11.43
N ALA A 140 10.30 -11.99 -10.39
CA ALA A 140 10.75 -10.59 -10.48
C ALA A 140 12.23 -10.49 -10.87
N ALA A 141 13.09 -11.29 -10.24
CA ALA A 141 14.50 -11.33 -10.56
C ALA A 141 14.75 -11.84 -12.01
N SER A 142 14.03 -12.90 -12.42
CA SER A 142 14.06 -13.45 -13.77
C SER A 142 13.58 -12.43 -14.80
N THR A 143 12.45 -11.78 -14.56
CA THR A 143 11.91 -10.70 -15.41
C THR A 143 12.92 -9.57 -15.59
N ALA A 144 13.51 -9.08 -14.50
CA ALA A 144 14.49 -8.01 -14.57
C ALA A 144 15.72 -8.43 -15.40
N LYS A 145 16.21 -9.65 -15.20
CA LYS A 145 17.34 -10.19 -15.97
C LYS A 145 17.02 -10.33 -17.47
N LYS A 146 15.84 -10.83 -17.82
CA LYS A 146 15.40 -10.98 -19.22
C LYS A 146 15.21 -9.62 -19.91
N LEU A 147 14.73 -8.60 -19.20
CA LEU A 147 14.46 -7.28 -19.76
C LEU A 147 15.69 -6.37 -19.81
N PHE A 148 16.61 -6.48 -18.84
CA PHE A 148 17.69 -5.47 -18.66
C PHE A 148 19.09 -6.07 -18.60
N GLY A 149 19.23 -7.41 -18.64
CA GLY A 149 20.51 -8.09 -18.38
C GLY A 149 20.77 -8.22 -16.88
N ASP A 150 22.04 -8.20 -16.49
CA ASP A 150 22.41 -8.38 -15.09
C ASP A 150 22.03 -7.17 -14.23
N VAL A 151 20.98 -7.32 -13.43
CA VAL A 151 20.50 -6.32 -12.47
C VAL A 151 20.72 -6.85 -11.07
N SER A 152 21.47 -6.11 -10.27
CA SER A 152 21.70 -6.46 -8.85
C SER A 152 20.45 -6.26 -8.02
N ILE A 153 20.18 -7.20 -7.10
CA ILE A 153 19.00 -7.17 -6.22
C ILE A 153 19.32 -6.39 -4.93
N GLU A 154 18.48 -5.42 -4.60
CA GLU A 154 18.51 -4.75 -3.31
C GLU A 154 17.85 -5.65 -2.25
N ARG A 155 18.61 -5.99 -1.20
CA ARG A 155 18.18 -6.89 -0.13
C ARG A 155 17.64 -6.15 1.10
N ALA A 156 18.04 -4.91 1.29
CA ALA A 156 17.60 -4.13 2.44
C ALA A 156 16.10 -3.84 2.40
N CYS A 157 15.46 -3.91 3.54
CA CYS A 157 14.07 -3.51 3.69
C CYS A 157 13.91 -1.99 3.41
N CYS A 158 12.85 -1.59 2.73
CA CYS A 158 12.56 -0.17 2.42
C CYS A 158 12.25 0.69 3.67
N GLY A 159 12.13 0.10 4.86
CA GLY A 159 11.80 0.81 6.09
C GLY A 159 10.31 1.10 6.33
N LEU A 160 9.44 0.83 5.36
CA LEU A 160 8.00 1.10 5.49
C LEU A 160 7.37 0.59 6.79
N PRO A 161 7.73 -0.58 7.35
CA PRO A 161 7.19 -1.04 8.63
C PRO A 161 7.42 -0.06 9.79
N LEU A 162 8.55 0.66 9.82
CA LEU A 162 8.83 1.69 10.82
C LEU A 162 7.82 2.83 10.72
N ARG A 163 7.63 3.36 9.51
CA ARG A 163 6.69 4.46 9.25
C ARG A 163 5.25 4.10 9.62
N LEU A 164 4.83 2.88 9.27
CA LEU A 164 3.48 2.39 9.56
C LEU A 164 3.27 2.14 11.06
N ALA A 165 4.32 1.78 11.78
CA ALA A 165 4.28 1.53 13.22
C ALA A 165 4.38 2.81 14.06
N GLY A 166 4.72 3.97 13.46
CA GLY A 166 4.81 5.25 14.14
C GLY A 166 6.23 5.57 14.65
N ASP A 167 7.25 5.24 13.88
CA ASP A 167 8.64 5.64 14.14
C ASP A 167 9.20 6.34 12.88
N LYS A 168 8.78 7.58 12.71
CA LYS A 168 9.18 8.44 11.59
C LYS A 168 10.69 8.67 11.58
N LYS A 169 11.27 8.91 12.74
CA LYS A 169 12.71 9.21 12.87
C LYS A 169 13.57 8.05 12.36
N ARG A 170 13.30 6.80 12.84
CA ARG A 170 14.03 5.63 12.36
C ARG A 170 13.76 5.34 10.90
N PHE A 171 12.54 5.59 10.40
CA PHE A 171 12.19 5.47 8.98
C PHE A 171 13.04 6.41 8.12
N GLU A 172 13.11 7.70 8.47
CA GLU A 172 13.88 8.71 7.72
C GLU A 172 15.39 8.41 7.77
N GLU A 173 15.90 8.00 8.92
CA GLU A 173 17.31 7.65 9.06
C GLU A 173 17.66 6.40 8.23
N HIS A 174 16.85 5.36 8.31
CA HIS A 174 17.01 4.15 7.50
C HIS A 174 16.91 4.45 6.01
N GLY A 175 16.03 5.34 5.61
CA GLY A 175 15.79 5.74 4.22
C GLY A 175 16.97 6.43 3.55
N LYS A 176 17.86 7.12 4.31
CA LYS A 176 19.01 7.86 3.75
C LYS A 176 19.89 7.03 2.81
N GLN A 177 19.97 5.71 3.04
CA GLN A 177 20.74 4.79 2.18
C GLN A 177 20.18 4.62 0.77
N PHE A 178 18.94 5.06 0.52
CA PHE A 178 18.30 5.00 -0.80
C PHE A 178 18.29 6.35 -1.52
N ALA A 179 18.63 7.45 -0.84
CA ALA A 179 18.57 8.79 -1.40
C ALA A 179 19.45 8.93 -2.67
N GLY A 180 18.89 9.57 -3.70
CA GLY A 180 19.57 9.84 -4.98
C GLY A 180 19.76 8.64 -5.90
N ARG A 181 19.34 7.44 -5.48
CA ARG A 181 19.52 6.20 -6.28
C ARG A 181 18.42 6.06 -7.34
N ASP A 182 18.78 5.44 -8.46
CA ASP A 182 17.83 4.95 -9.46
C ASP A 182 17.48 3.50 -9.16
N MET A 183 16.19 3.21 -8.99
CA MET A 183 15.72 1.91 -8.56
C MET A 183 14.52 1.42 -9.37
N ILE A 184 14.48 0.11 -9.60
CA ILE A 184 13.30 -0.57 -10.13
C ILE A 184 12.63 -1.28 -8.96
N ALA A 185 11.37 -0.97 -8.68
CA ALA A 185 10.63 -1.60 -7.59
C ALA A 185 9.55 -2.56 -8.10
N VAL A 186 9.30 -3.61 -7.33
CA VAL A 186 8.23 -4.59 -7.59
C VAL A 186 7.01 -4.30 -6.72
N ASP A 187 7.22 -4.09 -5.42
CA ASP A 187 6.13 -3.76 -4.49
C ASP A 187 5.88 -2.25 -4.44
N PRO A 188 4.64 -1.78 -4.69
CA PRO A 188 4.35 -0.34 -4.72
C PRO A 188 4.48 0.34 -3.35
N GLY A 189 4.33 -0.38 -2.25
CA GLY A 189 4.57 0.16 -0.91
C GLY A 189 6.04 0.44 -0.67
N CYS A 190 6.92 -0.47 -1.12
CA CYS A 190 8.36 -0.25 -1.10
C CYS A 190 8.77 0.91 -2.00
N ALA A 191 8.19 1.00 -3.22
CA ALA A 191 8.44 2.10 -4.15
C ALA A 191 8.12 3.46 -3.51
N MET A 192 6.97 3.59 -2.88
CA MET A 192 6.59 4.82 -2.17
C MET A 192 7.59 5.16 -1.06
N ALA A 193 7.96 4.17 -0.23
CA ALA A 193 8.85 4.38 0.90
C ALA A 193 10.24 4.88 0.48
N VAL A 194 10.85 4.27 -0.55
CA VAL A 194 12.18 4.71 -1.00
C VAL A 194 12.11 6.01 -1.83
N ARG A 195 10.98 6.29 -2.50
CA ARG A 195 10.73 7.58 -3.15
C ARG A 195 10.64 8.71 -2.12
N ASP A 196 9.94 8.48 -1.01
CA ASP A 196 9.87 9.44 0.10
C ASP A 196 11.25 9.68 0.73
N ALA A 197 12.15 8.70 0.65
CA ALA A 197 13.56 8.82 1.04
C ALA A 197 14.47 9.48 0.00
N GLY A 198 13.92 9.92 -1.16
CA GLY A 198 14.65 10.63 -2.20
C GLY A 198 15.24 9.76 -3.31
N ALA A 199 14.82 8.50 -3.44
CA ALA A 199 15.17 7.68 -4.61
C ALA A 199 14.32 8.03 -5.84
N ARG A 200 14.88 7.86 -7.04
CA ARG A 200 14.13 7.85 -8.30
C ARG A 200 13.68 6.42 -8.58
N VAL A 201 12.39 6.20 -8.63
CA VAL A 201 11.82 4.85 -8.70
C VAL A 201 10.92 4.69 -9.90
N THR A 202 11.11 3.59 -10.64
CA THR A 202 10.20 3.12 -11.69
C THR A 202 9.69 1.72 -11.28
N MET A 203 8.42 1.42 -11.51
CA MET A 203 7.90 0.09 -11.23
C MET A 203 8.31 -0.91 -12.30
N LEU A 204 8.57 -2.16 -11.92
CA LEU A 204 8.92 -3.23 -12.88
C LEU A 204 7.83 -3.42 -13.94
N VAL A 205 6.56 -3.26 -13.57
CA VAL A 205 5.42 -3.33 -14.51
C VAL A 205 5.42 -2.20 -15.54
N GLU A 206 5.88 -0.98 -15.18
CA GLU A 206 6.05 0.12 -16.14
C GLU A 206 7.16 -0.22 -17.15
N ARG A 207 8.29 -0.72 -16.64
CA ARG A 207 9.41 -1.14 -17.49
C ARG A 207 9.04 -2.29 -18.43
N ALA A 208 8.17 -3.21 -18.00
CA ALA A 208 7.62 -4.25 -18.86
C ALA A 208 6.66 -3.69 -19.92
N ALA A 209 5.85 -2.71 -19.57
CA ALA A 209 4.97 -2.02 -20.54
C ALA A 209 5.76 -1.24 -21.59
N GLU A 210 6.85 -0.56 -21.21
CA GLU A 210 7.75 0.12 -22.14
C GLU A 210 8.41 -0.86 -23.14
N ARG A 211 8.58 -2.12 -22.76
CA ARG A 211 9.17 -3.20 -23.55
C ARG A 211 8.15 -4.25 -23.97
N ILE A 212 6.95 -3.80 -24.27
CA ILE A 212 5.80 -4.68 -24.54
C ILE A 212 6.05 -5.68 -25.68
N THR A 213 6.87 -5.32 -26.68
CA THR A 213 7.24 -6.20 -27.79
C THR A 213 8.12 -7.37 -27.40
N SER A 214 8.78 -7.31 -26.24
CA SER A 214 9.55 -8.42 -25.68
C SER A 214 8.65 -9.49 -25.05
N LEU A 215 7.39 -9.17 -24.77
CA LEU A 215 6.42 -10.10 -24.20
C LEU A 215 5.70 -10.86 -25.32
N ARG A 216 5.66 -12.19 -25.20
CA ARG A 216 4.84 -13.03 -26.08
C ARG A 216 3.36 -12.64 -25.91
N GLU A 217 2.65 -12.64 -27.03
CA GLU A 217 1.22 -12.44 -27.04
C GLU A 217 0.52 -13.72 -26.60
N GLY A 218 -0.42 -13.57 -25.66
CA GLY A 218 -1.26 -14.68 -25.22
C GLY A 218 -2.22 -15.15 -26.32
N PRO A 219 -2.79 -16.35 -26.16
CA PRO A 219 -3.75 -16.90 -27.11
C PRO A 219 -5.02 -16.05 -27.13
N ASN A 220 -5.46 -15.69 -28.35
CA ASN A 220 -6.70 -14.92 -28.57
C ASN A 220 -7.89 -15.87 -28.89
N ASP A 221 -7.89 -17.08 -28.31
CA ASP A 221 -8.81 -18.18 -28.68
C ASP A 221 -9.99 -18.39 -27.71
N GLY A 222 -10.19 -17.47 -26.77
CA GLY A 222 -11.26 -17.58 -25.76
C GLY A 222 -11.00 -18.61 -24.65
N GLY A 223 -9.96 -19.45 -24.77
CA GLY A 223 -9.56 -20.43 -23.76
C GLY A 223 -8.73 -19.87 -22.61
N ALA A 224 -8.38 -18.59 -22.67
CA ALA A 224 -7.62 -17.93 -21.62
C ALA A 224 -8.44 -17.84 -20.31
N ARG A 225 -7.80 -18.16 -19.19
CA ARG A 225 -8.38 -18.03 -17.84
C ARG A 225 -9.00 -16.63 -17.65
N GLU A 226 -10.18 -16.57 -17.07
CA GLU A 226 -10.80 -15.29 -16.71
C GLU A 226 -10.05 -14.66 -15.55
N MET A 227 -9.28 -13.63 -15.84
CA MET A 227 -8.47 -12.90 -14.88
C MET A 227 -9.00 -11.50 -14.69
N ARG A 228 -9.27 -11.11 -13.45
CA ARG A 228 -9.79 -9.80 -13.05
C ARG A 228 -8.70 -8.97 -12.42
N TRP A 229 -8.43 -7.81 -13.00
CA TRP A 229 -7.40 -6.90 -12.49
C TRP A 229 -7.87 -6.15 -11.25
N HIS A 230 -7.13 -6.27 -10.16
CA HIS A 230 -7.28 -5.44 -8.97
C HIS A 230 -6.23 -4.35 -8.95
N ASP A 231 -6.65 -3.08 -9.01
CA ASP A 231 -5.76 -1.92 -8.87
C ASP A 231 -5.26 -1.81 -7.42
N PRO A 232 -3.97 -2.07 -7.12
CA PRO A 232 -3.43 -1.85 -5.79
C PRO A 232 -3.47 -0.36 -5.46
N CYS A 233 -3.96 -0.02 -4.28
CA CYS A 233 -4.16 1.38 -3.89
C CYS A 233 -2.86 2.21 -3.90
N GLN A 234 -1.74 1.60 -3.54
CA GLN A 234 -0.43 2.26 -3.55
C GLN A 234 0.13 2.41 -4.97
N LEU A 235 -0.12 1.45 -5.88
CA LEU A 235 0.26 1.58 -7.28
C LEU A 235 -0.58 2.67 -7.98
N GLY A 236 -1.92 2.60 -7.86
CA GLY A 236 -2.83 3.56 -8.48
C GLY A 236 -2.80 4.92 -7.77
N ARG A 237 -3.49 5.06 -6.65
CA ARG A 237 -3.62 6.35 -5.93
C ARG A 237 -2.32 6.87 -5.32
N GLY A 238 -1.38 5.97 -4.99
CA GLY A 238 -0.07 6.34 -4.44
C GLY A 238 0.92 6.81 -5.49
N LEU A 239 1.06 6.05 -6.59
CA LEU A 239 2.07 6.29 -7.64
C LEU A 239 1.49 6.84 -8.94
N GLY A 240 0.17 6.82 -9.13
CA GLY A 240 -0.49 7.29 -10.36
C GLY A 240 -0.48 6.28 -11.51
N ILE A 241 -0.11 5.02 -11.25
CA ILE A 241 0.11 4.01 -12.29
C ILE A 241 -1.15 3.15 -12.45
N TYR A 242 -1.87 3.35 -13.56
CA TYR A 242 -3.09 2.62 -13.89
C TYR A 242 -3.01 1.88 -15.23
N GLU A 243 -2.31 2.45 -16.23
CA GLU A 243 -2.31 1.93 -17.60
C GLU A 243 -1.28 0.82 -17.81
N ALA A 244 -0.08 0.97 -17.26
CA ALA A 244 1.00 0.00 -17.49
C ALA A 244 0.60 -1.46 -17.19
N PRO A 245 -0.09 -1.76 -16.05
CA PRO A 245 -0.57 -3.12 -15.81
C PRO A 245 -1.58 -3.61 -16.86
N ARG A 246 -2.48 -2.73 -17.33
CA ARG A 246 -3.49 -3.07 -18.33
C ARG A 246 -2.89 -3.36 -19.68
N ILE A 247 -1.90 -2.56 -20.10
CA ILE A 247 -1.12 -2.79 -21.32
C ILE A 247 -0.44 -4.16 -21.28
N VAL A 248 0.25 -4.45 -20.18
CA VAL A 248 0.93 -5.72 -19.97
C VAL A 248 -0.05 -6.89 -19.97
N LEU A 249 -1.14 -6.80 -19.19
CA LEU A 249 -2.14 -7.87 -19.12
C LEU A 249 -2.83 -8.10 -20.45
N THR A 250 -3.16 -7.04 -21.20
CA THR A 250 -3.75 -7.20 -22.55
C THR A 250 -2.83 -7.99 -23.47
N ARG A 251 -1.52 -7.71 -23.41
CA ARG A 251 -0.53 -8.43 -24.22
C ARG A 251 -0.41 -9.89 -23.82
N VAL A 252 -0.21 -10.16 -22.52
CA VAL A 252 0.06 -11.53 -22.04
C VAL A 252 -1.18 -12.42 -21.99
N LEU A 253 -2.39 -11.85 -21.98
CA LEU A 253 -3.65 -12.59 -22.03
C LEU A 253 -4.21 -12.70 -23.44
N GLY A 254 -3.69 -11.95 -24.43
CA GLY A 254 -4.27 -11.81 -25.77
C GLY A 254 -5.60 -11.03 -25.79
N ARG A 255 -6.06 -10.52 -24.65
CA ARG A 255 -7.30 -9.75 -24.48
C ARG A 255 -7.20 -8.85 -23.24
N ALA A 256 -8.05 -7.83 -23.17
CA ALA A 256 -8.14 -7.01 -21.97
C ALA A 256 -8.53 -7.86 -20.74
N PRO A 257 -7.93 -7.61 -19.56
CA PRO A 257 -8.36 -8.28 -18.34
C PRO A 257 -9.78 -7.88 -17.96
N LEU A 258 -10.49 -8.74 -17.21
CA LEU A 258 -11.75 -8.34 -16.59
C LEU A 258 -11.47 -7.24 -15.57
N GLU A 259 -12.43 -6.32 -15.45
CA GLU A 259 -12.34 -5.21 -14.51
C GLU A 259 -13.32 -5.38 -13.35
N PHE A 260 -12.92 -4.93 -12.16
CA PHE A 260 -13.90 -4.73 -11.10
C PHE A 260 -14.81 -3.53 -11.41
N ALA A 261 -16.04 -3.52 -10.90
CA ALA A 261 -16.93 -2.36 -11.02
C ALA A 261 -16.28 -1.10 -10.42
N MET A 262 -15.72 -1.24 -9.22
CA MET A 262 -14.91 -0.19 -8.59
C MET A 262 -13.44 -0.40 -8.93
N ARG A 263 -12.90 0.39 -9.84
CA ARG A 263 -11.55 0.29 -10.40
C ARG A 263 -10.85 1.63 -10.48
N ARG A 264 -9.59 1.64 -10.84
CA ARG A 264 -8.74 2.85 -10.96
C ARG A 264 -8.76 3.67 -9.66
N GLU A 265 -9.03 4.95 -9.71
CA GLU A 265 -9.12 5.86 -8.57
C GLU A 265 -10.18 5.42 -7.56
N ARG A 266 -11.24 4.76 -8.04
CA ARG A 266 -12.33 4.24 -7.20
C ARG A 266 -12.10 2.82 -6.70
N ALA A 267 -10.95 2.19 -7.02
CA ALA A 267 -10.66 0.82 -6.60
C ALA A 267 -10.81 0.66 -5.07
N GLU A 268 -11.53 -0.37 -4.66
CA GLU A 268 -11.64 -0.72 -3.25
C GLU A 268 -10.34 -1.33 -2.73
N CYS A 269 -10.08 -1.18 -1.43
CA CYS A 269 -8.87 -1.66 -0.79
C CYS A 269 -8.90 -3.18 -0.58
N SER A 270 -7.73 -3.82 -0.57
CA SER A 270 -7.59 -5.23 -0.18
C SER A 270 -7.58 -5.48 1.35
N GLY A 271 -7.52 -4.42 2.16
CA GLY A 271 -7.38 -4.53 3.61
C GLY A 271 -5.96 -4.80 4.11
N GLY A 272 -4.96 -4.95 3.21
CA GLY A 272 -3.61 -5.38 3.57
C GLY A 272 -2.66 -4.28 4.06
N GLY A 273 -3.00 -2.99 3.84
CA GLY A 273 -2.11 -1.87 4.16
C GLY A 273 -2.17 -1.39 5.61
N GLY A 274 -1.28 -0.44 5.95
CA GLY A 274 -1.35 0.35 7.19
C GLY A 274 -1.16 -0.41 8.50
N LEU A 275 -0.63 -1.62 8.49
CA LEU A 275 -0.61 -2.59 9.59
C LEU A 275 -2.01 -3.09 10.01
N LEU A 276 -3.07 -2.81 9.23
CA LEU A 276 -4.43 -3.22 9.59
C LEU A 276 -4.56 -4.72 9.89
N PRO A 277 -3.89 -5.64 9.16
CA PRO A 277 -3.92 -7.07 9.48
C PRO A 277 -3.44 -7.43 10.89
N LEU A 278 -2.64 -6.57 11.50
CA LEU A 278 -2.07 -6.77 12.85
C LEU A 278 -2.81 -5.98 13.93
N THR A 279 -3.38 -4.83 13.59
CA THR A 279 -4.04 -3.92 14.53
C THR A 279 -5.56 -4.14 14.58
N MET A 280 -6.16 -4.53 13.46
CA MET A 280 -7.61 -4.79 13.32
C MET A 280 -7.83 -5.97 12.35
N PRO A 281 -7.46 -7.21 12.75
CA PRO A 281 -7.46 -8.38 11.85
C PRO A 281 -8.83 -8.71 11.25
N ASP A 282 -9.90 -8.55 12.01
CA ASP A 282 -11.26 -8.84 11.56
C ASP A 282 -11.71 -7.83 10.48
N ASN A 283 -11.48 -6.54 10.69
CA ASN A 283 -11.74 -5.52 9.66
C ASN A 283 -10.94 -5.78 8.39
N SER A 284 -9.65 -6.14 8.53
CA SER A 284 -8.80 -6.49 7.39
C SER A 284 -9.36 -7.69 6.61
N ARG A 285 -9.89 -8.69 7.31
CA ARG A 285 -10.52 -9.88 6.71
C ARG A 285 -11.81 -9.51 5.99
N THR A 286 -12.74 -8.82 6.65
CA THR A 286 -14.01 -8.38 6.05
C THR A 286 -13.81 -7.56 4.78
N ILE A 287 -12.83 -6.65 4.78
CA ILE A 287 -12.48 -5.86 3.58
C ILE A 287 -12.04 -6.78 2.44
N ALA A 288 -11.17 -7.77 2.72
CA ALA A 288 -10.67 -8.68 1.71
C ALA A 288 -11.77 -9.59 1.16
N GLU A 289 -12.60 -10.16 2.04
CA GLU A 289 -13.73 -11.05 1.69
C GLU A 289 -14.73 -10.32 0.77
N LYS A 290 -15.08 -9.07 1.10
CA LYS A 290 -15.94 -8.26 0.25
C LYS A 290 -15.32 -8.10 -1.15
N ARG A 291 -14.04 -7.74 -1.24
CA ARG A 291 -13.36 -7.55 -2.52
C ARG A 291 -13.24 -8.85 -3.32
N VAL A 292 -13.04 -9.98 -2.64
CA VAL A 292 -13.06 -11.32 -3.27
C VAL A 292 -14.45 -11.65 -3.81
N ALA A 293 -15.51 -11.40 -3.05
CA ALA A 293 -16.88 -11.60 -3.53
C ALA A 293 -17.17 -10.80 -4.82
N ASP A 294 -16.68 -9.56 -4.90
CA ASP A 294 -16.81 -8.69 -6.09
C ASP A 294 -16.05 -9.24 -7.32
N SER A 295 -15.14 -10.22 -7.15
CA SER A 295 -14.46 -10.87 -8.29
C SER A 295 -15.36 -11.81 -9.07
N SER A 296 -16.52 -12.20 -8.51
CA SER A 296 -17.47 -13.12 -9.13
C SER A 296 -16.85 -14.46 -9.54
N GLY A 297 -15.89 -14.95 -8.74
CA GLY A 297 -15.22 -16.23 -8.97
C GLY A 297 -14.05 -16.18 -9.98
N ALA A 298 -13.82 -15.06 -10.65
CA ALA A 298 -12.65 -14.89 -11.52
C ALA A 298 -11.36 -14.87 -10.72
N GLU A 299 -10.27 -15.40 -11.29
CA GLU A 299 -8.93 -15.28 -10.70
C GLU A 299 -8.52 -13.81 -10.60
N ILE A 300 -8.03 -13.38 -9.43
CA ILE A 300 -7.61 -12.01 -9.22
C ILE A 300 -6.15 -11.85 -9.63
N VAL A 301 -5.86 -10.86 -10.47
CA VAL A 301 -4.49 -10.43 -10.76
C VAL A 301 -4.22 -9.10 -10.07
N THR A 302 -3.05 -8.96 -9.45
CA THR A 302 -2.64 -7.73 -8.77
C THR A 302 -1.12 -7.55 -8.82
N ALA A 303 -0.60 -6.39 -8.38
CA ALA A 303 0.82 -6.05 -8.31
C ALA A 303 1.18 -5.54 -6.91
N CYS A 304 0.80 -6.27 -5.86
CA CYS A 304 1.09 -5.87 -4.49
C CYS A 304 1.09 -7.11 -3.58
N ALA A 305 2.21 -7.36 -2.90
CA ALA A 305 2.36 -8.51 -2.02
C ALA A 305 1.29 -8.59 -0.93
N SER A 306 0.94 -7.44 -0.32
CA SER A 306 -0.10 -7.36 0.70
C SER A 306 -1.48 -7.76 0.14
N SER A 307 -1.81 -7.37 -1.09
CA SER A 307 -3.07 -7.73 -1.74
C SER A 307 -3.12 -9.22 -2.08
N VAL A 308 -2.03 -9.78 -2.64
CA VAL A 308 -1.92 -11.23 -2.91
C VAL A 308 -2.20 -12.04 -1.63
N LEU A 309 -1.51 -11.71 -0.54
CA LEU A 309 -1.65 -12.42 0.72
C LEU A 309 -3.07 -12.30 1.31
N ARG A 310 -3.66 -11.10 1.25
CA ARG A 310 -5.00 -10.87 1.79
C ARG A 310 -6.08 -11.63 1.03
N PHE A 311 -6.06 -11.55 -0.30
CA PHE A 311 -7.06 -12.24 -1.11
C PHE A 311 -6.91 -13.78 -1.05
N ARG A 312 -5.67 -14.29 -1.02
CA ARG A 312 -5.43 -15.73 -0.79
C ARG A 312 -5.97 -16.18 0.57
N SER A 313 -5.77 -15.37 1.63
CA SER A 313 -6.33 -15.69 2.96
C SER A 313 -7.85 -15.61 3.03
N ALA A 314 -8.49 -14.92 2.08
CA ALA A 314 -9.94 -14.87 1.90
C ALA A 314 -10.46 -15.92 0.88
N GLY A 315 -9.63 -16.89 0.49
CA GLY A 315 -10.00 -18.03 -0.34
C GLY A 315 -9.98 -17.80 -1.85
N ALA A 316 -9.50 -16.66 -2.35
CA ALA A 316 -9.41 -16.39 -3.78
C ALA A 316 -8.20 -17.06 -4.43
N GLN A 317 -8.34 -17.44 -5.71
CA GLN A 317 -7.21 -17.68 -6.58
C GLN A 317 -6.60 -16.33 -6.97
N VAL A 318 -5.30 -16.15 -6.72
CA VAL A 318 -4.62 -14.88 -6.94
C VAL A 318 -3.26 -15.07 -7.56
N THR A 319 -3.03 -14.39 -8.65
CA THR A 319 -1.73 -14.33 -9.34
C THR A 319 -1.15 -12.92 -9.26
N ASP A 320 0.15 -12.83 -8.99
CA ASP A 320 0.87 -11.57 -9.14
C ASP A 320 1.22 -11.33 -10.60
N ILE A 321 1.05 -10.10 -11.09
CA ILE A 321 1.30 -9.75 -12.50
C ILE A 321 2.72 -10.09 -12.95
N VAL A 322 3.70 -10.03 -12.03
CA VAL A 322 5.10 -10.32 -12.35
C VAL A 322 5.30 -11.77 -12.79
N THR A 323 4.53 -12.72 -12.25
CA THR A 323 4.61 -14.12 -12.68
C THR A 323 4.09 -14.32 -14.11
N LEU A 324 3.10 -13.53 -14.52
CA LEU A 324 2.61 -13.54 -15.90
C LEU A 324 3.61 -12.90 -16.87
N ILE A 325 4.26 -11.81 -16.43
CA ILE A 325 5.33 -11.17 -17.21
C ILE A 325 6.49 -12.14 -17.43
N ASP A 326 6.98 -12.78 -16.37
CA ASP A 326 8.10 -13.72 -16.45
C ASP A 326 7.82 -14.91 -17.38
N ALA A 327 6.59 -15.44 -17.31
CA ALA A 327 6.16 -16.53 -18.16
C ALA A 327 6.03 -16.12 -19.64
N ALA A 328 5.80 -14.83 -19.94
CA ALA A 328 5.66 -14.31 -21.29
C ALA A 328 6.99 -13.89 -21.93
N LEU A 329 8.04 -13.68 -21.14
CA LEU A 329 9.42 -13.43 -21.58
C LEU A 329 10.17 -14.75 -21.87
#